data_2a97f129ff7e07a5ddc0cedcc2272834
#
_entry.id   2a97f129ff7e07a5ddc0cedcc2272834
#
_cell.length_a   1.000
_cell.length_b   1.000
_cell.length_c   1.000
_cell.angle_alpha   90.00
_cell.angle_beta   90.00
_cell.angle_gamma   90.00
#
_symmetry.space_group_name_H-M   'P 1'
#
loop_
_entity.id
_entity.type
_entity.pdbx_description
1 polymer ?
#
loop_
_entity_poly.entity_id
_entity_poly.type
_entity_poly.pdbx_seq_one_letter_code
_entity_poly.pdbx_strand_id
1 'polypeptide(L)'
;MNQMSNIATVLSSEELSQVWADLAQNDQLPDWYELTEHGELIMSPKPSNRRQVICAEIAYQLRAQLGGKAVPEAAVLTTSAGVRVPDIVWMPEEKWQVVTIEEGLVRAPDFVVEVLSPGNRQVEINYKVQVYLASGIQEVLVVGLNGSLEFYRQDGVHTNSSFNVKLSLPSHFFQ
;
A
#
# COMPACT_ATOMS: atom_id res chain seq x y z
N MET A 1 28.80 2.15 -33.50
CA MET A 1 27.75 1.27 -32.96
C MET A 1 26.95 2.08 -31.95
N ASN A 2 25.77 2.56 -32.35
CA ASN A 2 24.85 3.29 -31.47
C ASN A 2 24.16 2.26 -30.55
N GLN A 3 24.52 2.24 -29.27
CA GLN A 3 23.64 1.63 -28.26
C GLN A 3 22.43 2.56 -28.12
N MET A 4 21.32 2.21 -28.78
CA MET A 4 20.02 2.75 -28.43
C MET A 4 19.73 2.23 -27.01
N SER A 5 19.81 3.11 -26.03
CA SER A 5 19.25 2.86 -24.71
C SER A 5 17.75 2.66 -24.89
N ASN A 6 17.31 1.44 -24.71
CA ASN A 6 15.89 1.09 -24.69
C ASN A 6 15.32 1.76 -23.41
N ILE A 7 14.85 3.00 -23.52
CA ILE A 7 14.11 3.67 -22.45
C ILE A 7 12.77 2.94 -22.40
N ALA A 8 12.58 2.13 -21.37
CA ALA A 8 11.32 1.44 -21.15
C ALA A 8 10.18 2.49 -21.08
N THR A 9 9.13 2.25 -21.85
CA THR A 9 7.99 3.18 -21.92
C THR A 9 7.20 3.13 -20.62
N VAL A 10 6.89 4.29 -20.05
CA VAL A 10 5.96 4.40 -18.91
C VAL A 10 4.54 4.15 -19.41
N LEU A 11 3.85 3.22 -18.78
CA LEU A 11 2.47 2.87 -19.14
C LEU A 11 1.47 3.88 -18.58
N SER A 12 0.39 4.09 -19.31
CA SER A 12 -0.76 4.86 -18.83
C SER A 12 -1.50 4.11 -17.70
N SER A 13 -2.38 4.81 -17.01
CA SER A 13 -3.22 4.22 -15.96
C SER A 13 -4.11 3.10 -16.49
N GLU A 14 -4.65 3.24 -17.70
CA GLU A 14 -5.46 2.24 -18.37
C GLU A 14 -4.65 1.00 -18.74
N GLU A 15 -3.45 1.19 -19.30
CA GLU A 15 -2.54 0.10 -19.63
C GLU A 15 -2.09 -0.67 -18.38
N LEU A 16 -1.75 0.02 -17.30
CA LEU A 16 -1.42 -0.62 -16.02
C LEU A 16 -2.61 -1.40 -15.44
N SER A 17 -3.81 -0.85 -15.51
CA SER A 17 -5.04 -1.54 -15.07
C SER A 17 -5.29 -2.80 -15.88
N GLN A 18 -5.06 -2.75 -17.20
CA GLN A 18 -5.22 -3.93 -18.06
C GLN A 18 -4.17 -4.99 -17.73
N VAL A 19 -2.90 -4.60 -17.61
CA VAL A 19 -1.81 -5.53 -17.22
C VAL A 19 -2.12 -6.19 -15.88
N TRP A 20 -2.60 -5.41 -14.89
CA TRP A 20 -2.98 -5.94 -13.57
C TRP A 20 -4.11 -6.96 -13.67
N ALA A 21 -5.16 -6.65 -14.44
CA ALA A 21 -6.31 -7.55 -14.65
C ALA A 21 -5.90 -8.85 -15.35
N ASP A 22 -5.02 -8.78 -16.34
CA ASP A 22 -4.52 -9.95 -17.07
C ASP A 22 -3.66 -10.85 -16.16
N LEU A 23 -2.82 -10.26 -15.30
CA LEU A 23 -2.01 -11.00 -14.35
C LEU A 23 -2.85 -11.66 -13.25
N ALA A 24 -3.91 -11.02 -12.78
CA ALA A 24 -4.81 -11.58 -11.79
C ALA A 24 -5.56 -12.85 -12.27
N GLN A 25 -5.59 -13.10 -13.57
CA GLN A 25 -6.15 -14.32 -14.16
C GLN A 25 -5.12 -15.43 -14.36
N ASN A 26 -3.85 -15.19 -14.03
CA ASN A 26 -2.78 -16.15 -14.25
C ASN A 26 -2.51 -16.98 -12.98
N ASP A 27 -3.10 -18.15 -12.89
CA ASP A 27 -2.97 -19.10 -11.77
C ASP A 27 -1.52 -19.59 -11.50
N GLN A 28 -0.56 -19.26 -12.37
CA GLN A 28 0.84 -19.64 -12.19
C GLN A 28 1.66 -18.58 -11.46
N LEU A 29 1.11 -17.39 -11.26
CA LEU A 29 1.77 -16.33 -10.51
C LEU A 29 1.48 -16.47 -9.02
N PRO A 30 2.46 -16.19 -8.15
CA PRO A 30 2.20 -16.06 -6.73
C PRO A 30 1.31 -14.83 -6.46
N ASP A 31 0.53 -14.88 -5.40
CA ASP A 31 -0.45 -13.82 -5.04
C ASP A 31 0.19 -12.50 -4.59
N TRP A 32 1.51 -12.51 -4.29
CA TRP A 32 2.21 -11.33 -3.74
C TRP A 32 3.13 -10.72 -4.78
N TYR A 33 2.60 -9.74 -5.52
CA TYR A 33 3.36 -8.94 -6.48
C TYR A 33 2.85 -7.50 -6.55
N GLU A 34 3.70 -6.62 -7.04
CA GLU A 34 3.42 -5.25 -7.41
C GLU A 34 3.82 -5.05 -8.89
N LEU A 35 3.47 -3.92 -9.50
CA LEU A 35 3.92 -3.56 -10.84
C LEU A 35 4.73 -2.27 -10.79
N THR A 36 5.79 -2.21 -11.59
CA THR A 36 6.45 -0.94 -11.89
C THR A 36 5.59 -0.07 -12.79
N GLU A 37 5.96 1.18 -12.99
CA GLU A 37 5.37 2.10 -13.98
C GLU A 37 5.55 1.63 -15.44
N HIS A 38 6.39 0.63 -15.65
CA HIS A 38 6.61 -0.01 -16.95
C HIS A 38 5.83 -1.32 -17.14
N GLY A 39 5.01 -1.70 -16.14
CA GLY A 39 4.27 -2.96 -16.13
C GLY A 39 5.12 -4.20 -15.81
N GLU A 40 6.32 -4.01 -15.27
CA GLU A 40 7.18 -5.10 -14.83
C GLU A 40 6.78 -5.61 -13.44
N LEU A 41 6.82 -6.93 -13.25
CA LEU A 41 6.51 -7.56 -11.97
C LEU A 41 7.59 -7.30 -10.91
N ILE A 42 7.16 -6.86 -9.74
CA ILE A 42 7.96 -6.84 -8.51
C ILE A 42 7.40 -7.90 -7.58
N MET A 43 8.18 -8.97 -7.36
CA MET A 43 7.75 -10.03 -6.46
C MET A 43 7.91 -9.61 -5.01
N SER A 44 6.86 -9.79 -4.20
CA SER A 44 6.87 -9.54 -2.77
C SER A 44 7.00 -10.85 -1.99
N PRO A 45 7.76 -10.89 -0.90
CA PRO A 45 7.81 -12.09 -0.06
C PRO A 45 6.46 -12.31 0.63
N LYS A 46 6.12 -13.59 0.86
CA LYS A 46 4.94 -13.94 1.64
C LYS A 46 4.97 -13.26 3.02
N PRO A 47 3.88 -12.60 3.43
CA PRO A 47 3.82 -11.97 4.74
C PRO A 47 3.97 -12.99 5.88
N SER A 48 4.69 -12.63 6.93
CA SER A 48 4.80 -13.44 8.13
C SER A 48 3.51 -13.43 8.95
N ASN A 49 3.27 -14.46 9.76
CA ASN A 49 2.14 -14.50 10.68
C ASN A 49 2.09 -13.28 11.60
N ARG A 50 3.27 -12.82 12.09
CA ARG A 50 3.40 -11.61 12.90
C ARG A 50 2.84 -10.40 12.16
N ARG A 51 3.26 -10.16 10.91
CA ARG A 51 2.78 -9.05 10.10
C ARG A 51 1.26 -9.13 9.90
N GLN A 52 0.73 -10.31 9.61
CA GLN A 52 -0.71 -10.49 9.43
C GLN A 52 -1.53 -10.23 10.71
N VAL A 53 -1.04 -10.64 11.88
CA VAL A 53 -1.71 -10.35 13.16
C VAL A 53 -1.72 -8.84 13.44
N ILE A 54 -0.60 -8.14 13.20
CA ILE A 54 -0.53 -6.69 13.34
C ILE A 54 -1.50 -6.00 12.37
N CYS A 55 -1.52 -6.42 11.10
CA CYS A 55 -2.44 -5.88 10.10
C CYS A 55 -3.90 -6.10 10.47
N ALA A 56 -4.26 -7.29 10.95
CA ALA A 56 -5.62 -7.59 11.39
C ALA A 56 -6.07 -6.70 12.54
N GLU A 57 -5.20 -6.47 13.53
CA GLU A 57 -5.49 -5.60 14.67
C GLU A 57 -5.66 -4.13 14.24
N ILE A 58 -4.76 -3.62 13.39
CA ILE A 58 -4.86 -2.25 12.87
C ILE A 58 -6.14 -2.09 12.04
N ALA A 59 -6.44 -3.02 11.14
CA ALA A 59 -7.65 -2.99 10.31
C ALA A 59 -8.92 -2.98 11.16
N TYR A 60 -8.96 -3.77 12.23
CA TYR A 60 -10.05 -3.77 13.19
C TYR A 60 -10.22 -2.40 13.86
N GLN A 61 -9.12 -1.82 14.40
CA GLN A 61 -9.16 -0.54 15.10
C GLN A 61 -9.54 0.63 14.18
N LEU A 62 -9.05 0.64 12.94
CA LEU A 62 -9.45 1.64 11.94
C LEU A 62 -10.95 1.58 11.68
N ARG A 63 -11.49 0.40 11.41
CA ARG A 63 -12.93 0.22 11.17
C ARG A 63 -13.78 0.57 12.39
N ALA A 64 -13.36 0.19 13.57
CA ALA A 64 -14.09 0.44 14.81
C ALA A 64 -14.18 1.94 15.14
N GLN A 65 -13.14 2.73 14.82
CA GLN A 65 -13.08 4.15 15.16
C GLN A 65 -13.54 5.06 14.02
N LEU A 66 -13.28 4.71 12.77
CA LEU A 66 -13.54 5.57 11.61
C LEU A 66 -14.74 5.10 10.76
N GLY A 67 -15.23 3.88 10.97
CA GLY A 67 -16.16 3.26 10.03
C GLY A 67 -15.47 2.88 8.71
N GLY A 68 -16.21 2.82 7.62
CA GLY A 68 -15.68 2.45 6.30
C GLY A 68 -15.09 1.04 6.27
N LYS A 69 -14.11 0.81 5.41
CA LYS A 69 -13.40 -0.48 5.31
C LYS A 69 -11.89 -0.27 5.34
N ALA A 70 -11.22 -1.09 6.15
CA ALA A 70 -9.79 -1.30 6.13
C ALA A 70 -9.54 -2.67 5.50
N VAL A 71 -8.93 -2.69 4.32
CA VAL A 71 -8.74 -3.90 3.51
C VAL A 71 -7.24 -4.21 3.46
N PRO A 72 -6.81 -5.39 3.93
CA PRO A 72 -5.44 -5.83 3.77
C PRO A 72 -5.09 -6.07 2.29
N GLU A 73 -3.86 -5.73 1.91
CA GLU A 73 -3.26 -6.05 0.62
C GLU A 73 -4.10 -5.61 -0.61
N ALA A 74 -4.86 -4.52 -0.48
CA ALA A 74 -5.58 -3.96 -1.63
C ALA A 74 -4.60 -3.26 -2.58
N ALA A 75 -4.73 -3.56 -3.87
CA ALA A 75 -3.87 -2.98 -4.89
C ALA A 75 -4.21 -1.52 -5.16
N VAL A 76 -3.20 -0.65 -5.11
CA VAL A 76 -3.32 0.80 -5.30
C VAL A 76 -2.59 1.20 -6.58
N LEU A 77 -3.31 1.80 -7.51
CA LEU A 77 -2.72 2.45 -8.68
C LEU A 77 -2.14 3.80 -8.27
N THR A 78 -0.82 3.93 -8.38
CA THR A 78 -0.10 5.17 -8.06
C THR A 78 0.09 6.05 -9.30
N THR A 79 0.40 7.32 -9.10
CA THR A 79 0.58 8.27 -10.21
C THR A 79 1.91 8.12 -10.95
N SER A 80 2.93 7.51 -10.34
CA SER A 80 4.29 7.50 -10.89
C SER A 80 5.09 6.22 -10.65
N ALA A 81 4.54 5.24 -9.96
CA ALA A 81 5.28 4.04 -9.56
C ALA A 81 4.55 2.73 -9.89
N GLY A 82 3.57 2.78 -10.78
CA GLY A 82 2.78 1.61 -11.14
C GLY A 82 1.75 1.21 -10.09
N VAL A 83 1.57 -0.09 -9.88
CA VAL A 83 0.63 -0.64 -8.89
C VAL A 83 1.41 -1.09 -7.66
N ARG A 84 1.03 -0.56 -6.50
CA ARG A 84 1.60 -0.91 -5.20
C ARG A 84 0.56 -1.60 -4.32
N VAL A 85 1.03 -2.48 -3.44
CA VAL A 85 0.15 -3.22 -2.53
C VAL A 85 0.58 -2.92 -1.09
N PRO A 86 0.03 -1.85 -0.46
CA PRO A 86 0.29 -1.58 0.94
C PRO A 86 -0.35 -2.65 1.83
N ASP A 87 0.16 -2.79 3.05
CA ASP A 87 -0.34 -3.79 3.99
C ASP A 87 -1.82 -3.61 4.34
N ILE A 88 -2.29 -2.36 4.45
CA ILE A 88 -3.70 -2.03 4.66
C ILE A 88 -4.04 -0.76 3.88
N VAL A 89 -5.22 -0.77 3.28
CA VAL A 89 -5.85 0.40 2.68
C VAL A 89 -7.16 0.68 3.40
N TRP A 90 -7.33 1.91 3.90
CA TRP A 90 -8.61 2.34 4.47
C TRP A 90 -9.21 3.48 3.66
N MET A 91 -10.53 3.39 3.45
CA MET A 91 -11.38 4.43 2.85
C MET A 91 -12.79 4.39 3.45
N PRO A 92 -13.55 5.50 3.35
CA PRO A 92 -15.00 5.47 3.56
C PRO A 92 -15.70 4.47 2.65
N GLU A 93 -16.86 3.98 3.08
CA GLU A 93 -17.63 2.93 2.38
C GLU A 93 -17.94 3.31 0.92
N GLU A 94 -18.27 4.57 0.67
CA GLU A 94 -18.66 5.09 -0.65
C GLU A 94 -17.56 4.94 -1.69
N LYS A 95 -16.30 5.14 -1.28
CA LYS A 95 -15.14 4.96 -2.16
C LYS A 95 -14.92 3.49 -2.51
N TRP A 96 -15.17 2.57 -1.57
CA TRP A 96 -15.05 1.14 -1.83
C TRP A 96 -16.09 0.62 -2.82
N GLN A 97 -17.30 1.18 -2.80
CA GLN A 97 -18.36 0.78 -3.74
C GLN A 97 -17.96 1.02 -5.21
N VAL A 98 -17.26 2.13 -5.48
CA VAL A 98 -16.74 2.43 -6.83
C VAL A 98 -15.66 1.44 -7.25
N VAL A 99 -14.72 1.11 -6.35
CA VAL A 99 -13.61 0.17 -6.63
C VAL A 99 -14.12 -1.21 -7.04
N THR A 100 -15.14 -1.74 -6.34
CA THR A 100 -15.68 -3.08 -6.63
C THR A 100 -16.42 -3.16 -7.96
N ILE A 101 -16.88 -2.05 -8.50
CA ILE A 101 -17.64 -1.99 -9.74
C ILE A 101 -16.69 -1.81 -10.95
N GLU A 102 -15.62 -1.03 -10.81
CA GLU A 102 -14.82 -0.64 -11.97
C GLU A 102 -13.68 -1.61 -12.29
N GLU A 103 -12.65 -1.79 -11.44
CA GLU A 103 -11.42 -2.45 -11.90
C GLU A 103 -10.67 -3.24 -10.81
N GLY A 104 -11.13 -3.23 -9.58
CA GLY A 104 -10.40 -3.85 -8.47
C GLY A 104 -9.13 -3.10 -8.01
N LEU A 105 -8.73 -2.01 -8.70
CA LEU A 105 -7.64 -1.13 -8.31
C LEU A 105 -8.15 0.08 -7.53
N VAL A 106 -7.52 0.35 -6.39
CA VAL A 106 -7.80 1.53 -5.58
C VAL A 106 -7.04 2.73 -6.13
N ARG A 107 -7.70 3.89 -6.18
CA ARG A 107 -7.09 5.17 -6.58
C ARG A 107 -7.18 6.15 -5.42
N ALA A 108 -6.07 6.77 -5.05
CA ALA A 108 -5.98 7.77 -4.00
C ALA A 108 -6.82 7.43 -2.75
N PRO A 109 -6.55 6.31 -2.06
CA PRO A 109 -7.20 6.00 -0.80
C PRO A 109 -6.89 7.09 0.25
N ASP A 110 -7.71 7.18 1.29
CA ASP A 110 -7.51 8.21 2.31
C ASP A 110 -6.35 7.87 3.25
N PHE A 111 -6.17 6.57 3.55
CA PHE A 111 -5.18 6.11 4.51
C PHE A 111 -4.57 4.77 4.08
N VAL A 112 -3.26 4.65 4.17
CA VAL A 112 -2.55 3.38 3.96
C VAL A 112 -1.61 3.07 5.12
N VAL A 113 -1.31 1.79 5.30
CA VAL A 113 -0.40 1.29 6.34
C VAL A 113 0.67 0.42 5.73
N GLU A 114 1.90 0.62 6.14
CA GLU A 114 3.06 -0.25 5.92
C GLU A 114 3.59 -0.75 7.26
N VAL A 115 3.65 -2.07 7.44
CA VAL A 115 4.20 -2.72 8.64
C VAL A 115 5.58 -3.24 8.32
N LEU A 116 6.61 -2.71 8.99
CA LEU A 116 7.99 -3.06 8.69
C LEU A 116 8.33 -4.51 9.05
N SER A 117 9.12 -5.11 8.18
CA SER A 117 9.79 -6.41 8.39
C SER A 117 11.30 -6.21 8.50
N PRO A 118 12.05 -7.14 9.14
CA PRO A 118 13.50 -7.00 9.31
C PRO A 118 14.30 -6.81 8.02
N GLY A 119 13.76 -7.24 6.87
CA GLY A 119 14.39 -7.06 5.57
C GLY A 119 14.16 -5.71 4.90
N ASN A 120 13.28 -4.86 5.45
CA ASN A 120 12.99 -3.56 4.84
C ASN A 120 14.16 -2.58 5.05
N ARG A 121 14.52 -1.88 3.98
CA ARG A 121 15.51 -0.78 4.04
C ARG A 121 14.78 0.56 4.17
N GLN A 122 15.30 1.45 5.00
CA GLN A 122 14.70 2.77 5.24
C GLN A 122 14.47 3.57 3.94
N VAL A 123 15.41 3.47 2.99
CA VAL A 123 15.27 4.16 1.70
C VAL A 123 14.06 3.67 0.89
N GLU A 124 13.74 2.38 0.97
CA GLU A 124 12.58 1.81 0.28
C GLU A 124 11.27 2.27 0.91
N ILE A 125 11.23 2.31 2.24
CA ILE A 125 10.05 2.81 2.97
C ILE A 125 9.82 4.29 2.68
N ASN A 126 10.86 5.11 2.73
CA ASN A 126 10.78 6.53 2.39
C ASN A 126 10.28 6.74 0.96
N TYR A 127 10.76 5.94 0.01
CA TYR A 127 10.29 5.98 -1.37
C TYR A 127 8.79 5.63 -1.48
N LYS A 128 8.34 4.54 -0.85
CA LYS A 128 6.92 4.15 -0.83
C LYS A 128 6.04 5.26 -0.24
N VAL A 129 6.44 5.84 0.90
CA VAL A 129 5.72 6.94 1.55
C VAL A 129 5.57 8.13 0.58
N GLN A 130 6.65 8.54 -0.09
CA GLN A 130 6.61 9.63 -1.06
C GLN A 130 5.69 9.31 -2.24
N VAL A 131 5.75 8.10 -2.79
CA VAL A 131 4.87 7.66 -3.88
C VAL A 131 3.40 7.72 -3.47
N TYR A 132 3.06 7.24 -2.29
CA TYR A 132 1.69 7.27 -1.78
C TYR A 132 1.18 8.70 -1.60
N LEU A 133 1.94 9.56 -0.95
CA LEU A 133 1.56 10.97 -0.76
C LEU A 133 1.44 11.72 -2.09
N ALA A 134 2.37 11.50 -3.03
CA ALA A 134 2.30 12.08 -4.39
C ALA A 134 1.08 11.58 -5.18
N SER A 135 0.56 10.39 -4.85
CA SER A 135 -0.64 9.82 -5.47
C SER A 135 -1.95 10.28 -4.83
N GLY A 136 -1.90 11.27 -3.93
CA GLY A 136 -3.09 11.86 -3.31
C GLY A 136 -3.59 11.16 -2.05
N ILE A 137 -2.83 10.19 -1.51
CA ILE A 137 -3.14 9.57 -0.21
C ILE A 137 -2.90 10.61 0.88
N GLN A 138 -3.88 10.78 1.77
CA GLN A 138 -3.84 11.85 2.78
C GLN A 138 -2.87 11.53 3.92
N GLU A 139 -2.81 10.26 4.34
CA GLU A 139 -1.95 9.83 5.45
C GLU A 139 -1.40 8.42 5.22
N VAL A 140 -0.13 8.24 5.52
CA VAL A 140 0.57 6.95 5.48
C VAL A 140 1.06 6.63 6.89
N LEU A 141 0.61 5.51 7.46
CA LEU A 141 1.14 4.99 8.72
C LEU A 141 2.26 3.99 8.43
N VAL A 142 3.41 4.22 9.02
CA VAL A 142 4.50 3.24 9.08
C VAL A 142 4.59 2.69 10.49
N VAL A 143 4.47 1.36 10.62
CA VAL A 143 4.60 0.64 11.89
C VAL A 143 6.00 0.05 11.98
N GLY A 144 6.79 0.56 12.92
CA GLY A 144 8.18 0.14 13.14
C GLY A 144 8.31 -1.27 13.72
N LEU A 145 9.52 -1.83 13.63
CA LEU A 145 9.84 -3.16 14.18
C LEU A 145 9.65 -3.26 15.70
N ASN A 146 9.77 -2.14 16.39
CA ASN A 146 9.58 -2.00 17.83
C ASN A 146 8.17 -1.57 18.25
N GLY A 147 7.25 -1.45 17.28
CA GLY A 147 5.88 -0.98 17.51
C GLY A 147 5.71 0.53 17.50
N SER A 148 6.73 1.30 17.08
CA SER A 148 6.58 2.73 16.86
C SER A 148 5.57 3.00 15.74
N LEU A 149 4.79 4.07 15.88
CA LEU A 149 3.80 4.52 14.92
C LEU A 149 4.21 5.90 14.39
N GLU A 150 4.46 5.98 13.09
CA GLU A 150 4.81 7.23 12.41
C GLU A 150 3.78 7.52 11.32
N PHE A 151 3.12 8.68 11.43
CA PHE A 151 2.09 9.13 10.50
C PHE A 151 2.69 10.17 9.55
N TYR A 152 2.80 9.84 8.29
CA TYR A 152 3.35 10.71 7.25
C TYR A 152 2.23 11.40 6.49
N ARG A 153 2.37 12.71 6.32
CA ARG A 153 1.50 13.59 5.53
C ARG A 153 2.35 14.50 4.65
N GLN A 154 1.71 15.30 3.81
CA GLN A 154 2.42 16.27 2.94
C GLN A 154 3.27 17.27 3.72
N ASP A 155 2.88 17.59 4.95
CA ASP A 155 3.58 18.52 5.84
C ASP A 155 4.64 17.87 6.74
N GLY A 156 4.87 16.57 6.61
CA GLY A 156 5.92 15.84 7.33
C GLY A 156 5.44 14.63 8.13
N VAL A 157 6.27 14.19 9.09
CA VAL A 157 6.00 13.06 9.96
C VAL A 157 5.42 13.53 11.30
N HIS A 158 4.43 12.80 11.80
CA HIS A 158 3.67 13.09 13.00
C HIS A 158 3.55 11.86 13.90
N THR A 159 3.28 12.09 15.19
CA THR A 159 3.05 11.02 16.19
C THR A 159 1.57 10.66 16.34
N ASN A 160 0.68 11.42 15.71
CA ASN A 160 -0.77 11.23 15.79
C ASN A 160 -1.41 11.31 14.41
N SER A 161 -2.46 10.51 14.20
CA SER A 161 -3.25 10.55 12.98
C SER A 161 -4.07 11.83 12.84
N SER A 162 -4.18 12.35 11.62
CA SER A 162 -5.08 13.44 11.26
C SER A 162 -6.55 13.00 11.25
N PHE A 163 -6.82 11.71 11.15
CA PHE A 163 -8.15 11.12 11.25
C PHE A 163 -8.62 10.91 12.70
N ASN A 164 -7.83 11.36 13.69
CA ASN A 164 -8.10 11.17 15.12
C ASN A 164 -8.24 9.70 15.56
N VAL A 165 -7.74 8.77 14.79
CA VAL A 165 -7.66 7.37 15.21
C VAL A 165 -6.54 7.19 16.24
N LYS A 166 -6.82 6.43 17.28
CA LYS A 166 -5.86 6.06 18.33
C LYS A 166 -5.59 4.57 18.26
N LEU A 167 -4.42 4.21 17.74
CA LEU A 167 -4.02 2.82 17.61
C LEU A 167 -3.27 2.36 18.87
N SER A 168 -3.63 1.19 19.36
CA SER A 168 -2.97 0.53 20.49
C SER A 168 -2.60 -0.89 20.07
N LEU A 169 -1.29 -1.14 19.93
CA LEU A 169 -0.79 -2.45 19.55
C LEU A 169 -0.16 -3.15 20.76
N PRO A 170 -0.55 -4.41 21.04
CA PRO A 170 0.02 -5.18 22.14
C PRO A 170 1.53 -5.35 22.01
N SER A 171 2.27 -5.08 23.10
CA SER A 171 3.75 -5.12 23.10
C SER A 171 4.31 -6.49 22.70
N HIS A 172 3.59 -7.58 22.98
CA HIS A 172 4.02 -8.93 22.60
C HIS A 172 4.04 -9.19 21.08
N PHE A 173 3.43 -8.32 20.27
CA PHE A 173 3.56 -8.38 18.81
C PHE A 173 4.97 -8.01 18.33
N PHE A 174 5.76 -7.35 19.17
CA PHE A 174 7.08 -6.77 18.84
C PHE A 174 8.24 -7.40 19.64
N GLN A 175 8.00 -8.55 20.25
CA GLN A 175 8.99 -9.32 21.01
C GLN A 175 9.59 -10.47 20.18
#